data_dc9b9204d9e2305af0c54373f83239cd
#
_entry.id   dc9b9204d9e2305af0c54373f83239cd
#
_cell.length_a   1.000
_cell.length_b   1.000
_cell.length_c   1.000
_cell.angle_alpha   90.00
_cell.angle_beta   90.00
_cell.angle_gamma   90.00
#
_symmetry.space_group_name_H-M   'P 1'
#
loop_
_entity.id
_entity.type
_entity.pdbx_description
1 polymer ?
#
loop_
_entity_poly.entity_id
_entity_poly.type
_entity_poly.pdbx_seq_one_letter_code
_entity_poly.pdbx_strand_id
1 'polypeptide(L)'
;MRVPRPSAFRTVAIIGVAAAVTAGLVGPATAAPSKPVDSRGGPAAIRPVLRGIDLESATIPDLQRAMDRHKLTSVQLTSFYLRRIAALNPRLHAVIMTNPDALRIARASDKQRRHAGARSPLEGIPVLLKDNIDTRDREHTTAGSFALINSTPARDAFLVKRLRAAGAVVLGKANLSEWANFRSTASSSGWSAVGGQTNNPYVLDRNPCGSSSGSAASVSADLATVAIGTETDGSIVCPSGQNGVVGIKPTLGLVSRSGVVPISAEQDTAGPMGKHVVDAALTLSVLRGVDPSDPATAASAPFLHVNYLAGFGPNALRGKRIGLWLAGTGVENVPAVAQIMADTTAALTRLGATVVPADLPFLDQIGEPEFNALLVEFKHDINAYLAARPGQDPDTLAGLIAFNNRLADVELKFFGQEIFEAAEATSGDLTDPAYLQQRQTATSLAKRSIDETMARLHLDAIVAPTNGPAWVTRLPGGDTFDQFVSSSTPPAVSGYPAVTVPAGFDGPFPIGVSFLGGRFQEATLLPLADAFERGTHERRVPRFIPTIGDQPVSAAATAAARGTSPARVPARPASMD
;
A
#
# COMPACT_ATOMS: atom_id res chain seq x y z
N MET A 1 5.67 29.17 -63.53
CA MET A 1 5.80 28.90 -62.11
C MET A 1 5.90 27.40 -61.92
N ARG A 2 7.00 26.90 -61.40
CA ARG A 2 7.37 25.48 -61.47
C ARG A 2 6.87 24.75 -60.20
N VAL A 3 6.19 23.64 -60.41
CA VAL A 3 5.78 22.67 -59.39
C VAL A 3 6.93 21.68 -59.19
N PRO A 4 7.37 21.34 -58.00
CA PRO A 4 8.31 20.23 -57.78
C PRO A 4 7.58 18.90 -57.63
N ARG A 5 8.20 17.87 -58.20
CA ARG A 5 7.78 16.47 -58.21
C ARG A 5 8.12 15.76 -56.90
N PRO A 6 7.37 14.69 -56.49
CA PRO A 6 7.68 13.92 -55.29
C PRO A 6 8.80 12.90 -55.50
N SER A 7 9.64 12.72 -54.49
CA SER A 7 10.73 11.74 -54.46
C SER A 7 10.24 10.37 -53.95
N ALA A 8 10.88 9.33 -54.51
CA ALA A 8 10.54 7.93 -54.47
C ALA A 8 10.59 7.26 -53.10
N PHE A 9 9.61 6.43 -52.82
CA PHE A 9 9.62 5.42 -51.74
C PHE A 9 10.57 4.27 -52.12
N ARG A 10 11.49 3.92 -51.23
CA ARG A 10 12.29 2.69 -51.28
C ARG A 10 11.54 1.57 -50.55
N THR A 11 11.15 0.55 -51.31
CA THR A 11 10.58 -0.70 -50.81
C THR A 11 11.69 -1.56 -50.21
N VAL A 12 11.54 -1.96 -48.94
CA VAL A 12 12.40 -2.97 -48.32
C VAL A 12 11.68 -4.31 -48.43
N ALA A 13 12.33 -5.26 -49.15
CA ALA A 13 11.83 -6.61 -49.29
C ALA A 13 12.07 -7.44 -48.04
N ILE A 14 11.02 -8.05 -47.49
CA ILE A 14 11.08 -9.05 -46.43
C ILE A 14 11.24 -10.43 -47.10
N ILE A 15 12.38 -11.08 -46.81
CA ILE A 15 12.64 -12.46 -47.22
C ILE A 15 11.99 -13.38 -46.18
N GLY A 16 10.95 -14.09 -46.58
CA GLY A 16 10.33 -15.16 -45.82
C GLY A 16 11.10 -16.46 -45.94
N VAL A 17 11.53 -17.04 -44.82
CA VAL A 17 12.06 -18.40 -44.72
C VAL A 17 10.89 -19.34 -44.38
N ALA A 18 10.51 -20.18 -45.32
CA ALA A 18 9.56 -21.28 -45.10
C ALA A 18 10.29 -22.48 -44.52
N ALA A 19 9.95 -22.88 -43.29
CA ALA A 19 10.40 -24.14 -42.70
C ALA A 19 9.32 -25.21 -42.94
N ALA A 20 9.71 -26.28 -43.64
CA ALA A 20 8.86 -27.44 -43.87
C ALA A 20 8.69 -28.27 -42.62
N VAL A 21 7.47 -28.51 -42.19
CA VAL A 21 7.13 -29.43 -41.09
C VAL A 21 6.82 -30.80 -41.70
N THR A 22 7.68 -31.79 -41.43
CA THR A 22 7.38 -33.19 -41.72
C THR A 22 6.57 -33.78 -40.55
N ALA A 23 5.36 -34.22 -40.88
CA ALA A 23 4.48 -34.92 -39.92
C ALA A 23 4.96 -36.36 -39.73
N GLY A 24 5.49 -36.65 -38.53
CA GLY A 24 5.75 -38.00 -38.05
C GLY A 24 4.59 -38.49 -37.20
N LEU A 25 3.92 -39.56 -37.60
CA LEU A 25 2.90 -40.26 -36.83
C LEU A 25 3.56 -40.96 -35.65
N VAL A 26 3.24 -40.52 -34.42
CA VAL A 26 3.59 -41.21 -33.17
C VAL A 26 2.28 -41.72 -32.55
N GLY A 27 2.19 -43.04 -32.38
CA GLY A 27 1.06 -43.72 -31.75
C GLY A 27 0.96 -43.43 -30.24
N PRO A 28 -0.19 -43.79 -29.59
CA PRO A 28 -0.45 -43.41 -28.20
C PRO A 28 0.51 -44.14 -27.23
N ALA A 29 1.34 -43.38 -26.56
CA ALA A 29 2.12 -43.84 -25.43
C ALA A 29 1.23 -43.89 -24.18
N THR A 30 1.09 -45.06 -23.57
CA THR A 30 0.42 -45.26 -22.28
C THR A 30 1.21 -44.53 -21.18
N ALA A 31 0.60 -43.53 -20.57
CA ALA A 31 1.16 -42.80 -19.43
C ALA A 31 1.30 -43.74 -18.22
N ALA A 32 2.51 -43.91 -17.73
CA ALA A 32 2.76 -44.53 -16.43
C ALA A 32 2.24 -43.63 -15.29
N PRO A 33 1.73 -44.19 -14.17
CA PRO A 33 1.22 -43.38 -13.06
C PRO A 33 2.34 -42.54 -12.45
N SER A 34 2.13 -41.22 -12.45
CA SER A 34 3.03 -40.27 -11.79
C SER A 34 3.04 -40.53 -10.27
N LYS A 35 4.24 -40.71 -9.71
CA LYS A 35 4.43 -40.77 -8.26
C LYS A 35 3.90 -39.48 -7.61
N PRO A 36 3.29 -39.57 -6.41
CA PRO A 36 2.85 -38.39 -5.68
C PRO A 36 4.05 -37.46 -5.47
N VAL A 37 3.92 -36.19 -5.88
CA VAL A 37 4.90 -35.16 -5.57
C VAL A 37 4.86 -34.93 -4.07
N ASP A 38 5.98 -35.22 -3.39
CA ASP A 38 6.14 -34.96 -1.96
C ASP A 38 6.02 -33.45 -1.70
N SER A 39 4.92 -33.04 -1.08
CA SER A 39 4.58 -31.64 -0.81
C SER A 39 5.46 -30.97 0.28
N ARG A 40 6.54 -31.64 0.71
CA ARG A 40 7.45 -31.16 1.77
C ARG A 40 8.65 -30.36 1.30
N GLY A 41 8.82 -30.08 0.00
CA GLY A 41 9.98 -29.43 -0.58
C GLY A 41 9.67 -28.16 -1.35
N GLY A 42 8.92 -27.19 -0.80
CA GLY A 42 8.99 -25.81 -1.28
C GLY A 42 10.41 -25.27 -1.09
N PRO A 43 10.97 -24.44 -2.04
CA PRO A 43 12.31 -23.89 -1.87
C PRO A 43 12.38 -23.20 -0.51
N ALA A 44 13.30 -23.64 0.34
CA ALA A 44 13.54 -23.07 1.65
C ALA A 44 13.65 -21.54 1.47
N ALA A 45 12.83 -20.78 2.21
CA ALA A 45 12.86 -19.33 2.15
C ALA A 45 14.32 -18.90 2.34
N ILE A 46 14.96 -18.37 1.29
CA ILE A 46 16.34 -17.88 1.37
C ILE A 46 16.28 -16.68 2.31
N ARG A 47 16.68 -16.91 3.57
CA ARG A 47 16.73 -15.83 4.54
C ARG A 47 17.61 -14.71 4.01
N PRO A 48 17.17 -13.45 4.07
CA PRO A 48 17.95 -12.32 3.57
C PRO A 48 19.07 -11.99 4.54
N VAL A 49 20.19 -12.71 4.45
CA VAL A 49 21.36 -12.49 5.30
C VAL A 49 22.43 -11.73 4.53
N LEU A 50 22.88 -10.60 5.07
CA LEU A 50 23.94 -9.78 4.52
C LEU A 50 25.05 -9.59 5.55
N ARG A 51 26.26 -10.13 5.27
CA ARG A 51 27.41 -10.02 6.16
C ARG A 51 27.15 -10.48 7.61
N GLY A 52 26.34 -11.52 7.76
CA GLY A 52 25.94 -12.06 9.07
C GLY A 52 24.81 -11.31 9.75
N ILE A 53 24.24 -10.27 9.12
CA ILE A 53 23.07 -9.56 9.57
C ILE A 53 21.84 -10.21 8.91
N ASP A 54 20.91 -10.72 9.72
CA ASP A 54 19.61 -11.17 9.23
C ASP A 54 18.73 -9.95 9.00
N LEU A 55 18.53 -9.60 7.71
CA LEU A 55 17.76 -8.41 7.32
C LEU A 55 16.26 -8.56 7.59
N GLU A 56 15.76 -9.80 7.77
CA GLU A 56 14.36 -10.03 8.13
C GLU A 56 14.02 -9.45 9.51
N SER A 57 14.92 -9.62 10.47
CA SER A 57 14.75 -9.16 11.84
C SER A 57 15.48 -7.85 12.15
N ALA A 58 16.37 -7.39 11.27
CA ALA A 58 17.15 -6.19 11.50
C ALA A 58 16.30 -4.92 11.36
N THR A 59 16.29 -4.10 12.38
CA THR A 59 15.68 -2.78 12.39
C THR A 59 16.61 -1.71 11.81
N ILE A 60 16.05 -0.54 11.43
CA ILE A 60 16.87 0.64 11.05
C ILE A 60 17.93 0.96 12.11
N PRO A 61 17.65 1.00 13.43
CA PRO A 61 18.67 1.15 14.44
C PRO A 61 19.78 0.09 14.40
N ASP A 62 19.47 -1.17 14.07
CA ASP A 62 20.48 -2.23 13.92
C ASP A 62 21.38 -1.98 12.71
N LEU A 63 20.77 -1.60 11.57
CA LEU A 63 21.50 -1.27 10.35
C LEU A 63 22.41 -0.05 10.57
N GLN A 64 21.92 0.99 11.27
CA GLN A 64 22.71 2.16 11.63
C GLN A 64 23.90 1.77 12.50
N ARG A 65 23.68 0.98 13.56
CA ARG A 65 24.77 0.47 14.42
C ARG A 65 25.79 -0.35 13.65
N ALA A 66 25.34 -1.16 12.67
CA ALA A 66 26.24 -1.95 11.82
C ALA A 66 27.08 -1.05 10.89
N MET A 67 26.47 0.02 10.37
CA MET A 67 27.18 1.02 9.53
C MET A 67 28.17 1.84 10.35
N ASP A 68 27.83 2.28 11.55
CA ASP A 68 28.73 3.03 12.44
C ASP A 68 29.92 2.21 12.90
N ARG A 69 29.74 0.89 13.05
CA ARG A 69 30.81 -0.07 13.36
C ARG A 69 31.57 -0.57 12.13
N HIS A 70 31.33 0.01 10.95
CA HIS A 70 31.93 -0.39 9.66
C HIS A 70 31.72 -1.87 9.28
N LYS A 71 30.71 -2.54 9.86
CA LYS A 71 30.33 -3.91 9.50
C LYS A 71 29.46 -3.97 8.25
N LEU A 72 28.77 -2.88 7.93
CA LEU A 72 27.89 -2.71 6.78
C LEU A 72 28.18 -1.35 6.13
N THR A 73 27.93 -1.23 4.82
CA THR A 73 27.90 0.05 4.11
C THR A 73 26.56 0.24 3.41
N SER A 74 26.17 1.49 3.14
CA SER A 74 24.98 1.79 2.35
C SER A 74 25.07 1.17 0.95
N VAL A 75 26.26 1.18 0.32
CA VAL A 75 26.48 0.52 -0.97
C VAL A 75 26.20 -0.98 -0.90
N GLN A 76 26.65 -1.66 0.16
CA GLN A 76 26.41 -3.10 0.32
C GLN A 76 24.93 -3.41 0.50
N LEU A 77 24.23 -2.63 1.33
CA LEU A 77 22.80 -2.79 1.58
C LEU A 77 21.99 -2.51 0.30
N THR A 78 22.27 -1.40 -0.38
CA THR A 78 21.61 -1.04 -1.64
C THR A 78 21.85 -2.10 -2.73
N SER A 79 23.10 -2.56 -2.87
CA SER A 79 23.43 -3.62 -3.84
C SER A 79 22.72 -4.93 -3.52
N PHE A 80 22.54 -5.26 -2.26
CA PHE A 80 21.78 -6.44 -1.85
C PHE A 80 20.34 -6.34 -2.33
N TYR A 81 19.65 -5.24 -2.04
CA TYR A 81 18.26 -5.06 -2.45
C TYR A 81 18.07 -5.02 -3.96
N LEU A 82 18.96 -4.34 -4.70
CA LEU A 82 18.90 -4.34 -6.17
C LEU A 82 19.03 -5.75 -6.76
N ARG A 83 19.95 -6.59 -6.23
CA ARG A 83 20.05 -8.01 -6.66
C ARG A 83 18.80 -8.79 -6.28
N ARG A 84 18.23 -8.56 -5.11
CA ARG A 84 17.04 -9.26 -4.64
C ARG A 84 15.80 -8.85 -5.46
N ILE A 85 15.68 -7.57 -5.83
CA ILE A 85 14.67 -7.09 -6.78
C ILE A 85 14.84 -7.85 -8.12
N ALA A 86 16.03 -7.87 -8.69
CA ALA A 86 16.27 -8.58 -9.95
C ALA A 86 15.90 -10.07 -9.90
N ALA A 87 16.08 -10.73 -8.75
CA ALA A 87 15.78 -12.16 -8.58
C ALA A 87 14.29 -12.45 -8.32
N LEU A 88 13.60 -11.62 -7.54
CA LEU A 88 12.25 -11.92 -7.06
C LEU A 88 11.14 -11.13 -7.79
N ASN A 89 11.45 -9.95 -8.30
CA ASN A 89 10.45 -9.09 -8.94
C ASN A 89 9.79 -9.69 -10.19
N PRO A 90 10.44 -10.55 -11.00
CA PRO A 90 9.76 -11.25 -12.09
C PRO A 90 8.58 -12.13 -11.65
N ARG A 91 8.50 -12.49 -10.35
CA ARG A 91 7.39 -13.25 -9.76
C ARG A 91 6.44 -12.38 -8.95
N LEU A 92 6.93 -11.24 -8.44
CA LEU A 92 6.17 -10.38 -7.53
C LEU A 92 5.55 -9.17 -8.23
N HIS A 93 6.18 -8.65 -9.26
CA HIS A 93 5.78 -7.40 -9.92
C HIS A 93 5.55 -6.25 -8.93
N ALA A 94 6.34 -6.22 -7.84
CA ALA A 94 6.20 -5.26 -6.75
C ALA A 94 6.96 -3.95 -7.01
N VAL A 95 7.92 -3.94 -7.94
CA VAL A 95 8.76 -2.78 -8.30
C VAL A 95 8.63 -2.51 -9.80
N ILE A 96 8.16 -1.31 -10.16
CA ILE A 96 8.04 -0.89 -11.57
C ILE A 96 9.42 -0.58 -12.14
N MET A 97 10.22 0.19 -11.40
CA MET A 97 11.58 0.54 -11.83
C MET A 97 12.51 0.73 -10.63
N THR A 98 13.79 0.49 -10.85
CA THR A 98 14.85 0.79 -9.90
C THR A 98 15.55 2.09 -10.28
N ASN A 99 15.93 2.88 -9.27
CA ASN A 99 16.65 4.13 -9.49
C ASN A 99 18.06 3.84 -10.04
N PRO A 100 18.39 4.27 -11.27
CA PRO A 100 19.71 4.04 -11.86
C PRO A 100 20.83 4.75 -11.08
N ASP A 101 20.50 5.74 -10.25
CA ASP A 101 21.45 6.46 -9.40
C ASP A 101 21.57 5.92 -7.97
N ALA A 102 20.82 4.88 -7.60
CA ALA A 102 20.77 4.37 -6.21
C ALA A 102 22.17 4.06 -5.64
N LEU A 103 23.04 3.39 -6.41
CA LEU A 103 24.42 3.09 -5.97
C LEU A 103 25.30 4.34 -5.87
N ARG A 104 25.08 5.35 -6.69
CA ARG A 104 25.80 6.63 -6.61
C ARG A 104 25.39 7.37 -5.33
N ILE A 105 24.09 7.39 -5.02
CA ILE A 105 23.54 7.99 -3.81
C ILE A 105 24.08 7.24 -2.57
N ALA A 106 24.08 5.91 -2.58
CA ALA A 106 24.61 5.09 -1.50
C ALA A 106 26.11 5.37 -1.24
N ARG A 107 26.93 5.51 -2.30
CA ARG A 107 28.34 5.92 -2.16
C ARG A 107 28.50 7.29 -1.54
N ALA A 108 27.63 8.24 -1.90
CA ALA A 108 27.64 9.58 -1.30
C ALA A 108 27.27 9.52 0.19
N SER A 109 26.30 8.68 0.58
CA SER A 109 25.96 8.46 1.98
C SER A 109 27.12 7.82 2.76
N ASP A 110 27.77 6.79 2.22
CA ASP A 110 28.96 6.19 2.87
C ASP A 110 30.11 7.23 3.04
N LYS A 111 30.28 8.13 2.06
CA LYS A 111 31.25 9.24 2.18
C LYS A 111 30.84 10.20 3.29
N GLN A 112 29.55 10.63 3.32
CA GLN A 112 29.01 11.51 4.36
C GLN A 112 29.25 10.93 5.76
N ARG A 113 28.91 9.65 5.95
CA ARG A 113 29.09 8.96 7.25
C ARG A 113 30.54 8.96 7.72
N ARG A 114 31.51 8.71 6.83
CA ARG A 114 32.93 8.73 7.20
C ARG A 114 33.45 10.11 7.59
N HIS A 115 32.92 11.19 7.00
CA HIS A 115 33.43 12.54 7.23
C HIS A 115 32.71 13.30 8.32
N ALA A 116 31.40 13.11 8.48
CA ALA A 116 30.57 13.91 9.36
C ALA A 116 29.49 13.10 10.10
N GLY A 117 29.54 11.77 10.05
CA GLY A 117 28.52 10.92 10.66
C GLY A 117 27.22 10.85 9.87
N ALA A 118 26.22 10.18 10.42
CA ALA A 118 24.88 10.08 9.85
C ALA A 118 24.10 11.39 10.05
N ARG A 119 23.42 11.89 9.01
CA ARG A 119 22.55 13.08 9.09
C ARG A 119 21.26 12.81 9.86
N SER A 120 20.78 11.59 9.77
CA SER A 120 19.52 11.15 10.37
C SER A 120 19.50 9.63 10.53
N PRO A 121 18.47 9.06 11.19
CA PRO A 121 18.26 7.62 11.23
C PRO A 121 18.11 6.95 9.85
N LEU A 122 17.75 7.71 8.82
CA LEU A 122 17.61 7.19 7.45
C LEU A 122 18.88 7.37 6.58
N GLU A 123 19.99 7.88 7.12
CA GLU A 123 21.23 8.02 6.36
C GLU A 123 21.69 6.68 5.78
N GLY A 124 21.68 6.59 4.45
CA GLY A 124 22.10 5.40 3.72
C GLY A 124 21.11 4.23 3.71
N ILE A 125 19.90 4.44 4.20
CA ILE A 125 18.82 3.42 4.20
C ILE A 125 18.09 3.44 2.86
N PRO A 126 17.97 2.30 2.15
CA PRO A 126 17.21 2.18 0.91
C PRO A 126 15.70 2.22 1.16
N VAL A 127 15.00 3.09 0.41
CA VAL A 127 13.56 3.35 0.50
C VAL A 127 12.94 3.21 -0.89
N LEU A 128 11.85 2.45 -1.02
CA LEU A 128 10.99 2.45 -2.21
C LEU A 128 9.85 3.45 -2.07
N LEU A 129 9.47 4.07 -3.17
CA LEU A 129 8.37 5.02 -3.22
C LEU A 129 7.24 4.45 -4.10
N LYS A 130 5.99 4.51 -3.64
CA LYS A 130 4.84 4.20 -4.49
C LYS A 130 4.89 5.06 -5.75
N ASP A 131 4.55 4.50 -6.91
CA ASP A 131 4.74 5.17 -8.20
C ASP A 131 3.74 6.30 -8.51
N ASN A 132 3.02 6.76 -7.50
CA ASN A 132 2.26 8.00 -7.51
C ASN A 132 2.94 9.15 -6.74
N ILE A 133 4.21 8.98 -6.32
CA ILE A 133 4.99 9.99 -5.57
C ILE A 133 6.07 10.56 -6.49
N ASP A 134 6.03 11.85 -6.75
CA ASP A 134 6.91 12.54 -7.67
C ASP A 134 8.37 12.53 -7.23
N THR A 135 9.26 12.18 -8.17
CA THR A 135 10.70 12.32 -8.04
C THR A 135 11.26 13.08 -9.21
N ARG A 136 12.11 14.10 -8.94
CA ARG A 136 12.86 14.83 -9.98
C ARG A 136 14.22 14.18 -10.19
N ASP A 137 14.23 13.06 -10.87
CA ASP A 137 15.42 12.31 -11.24
C ASP A 137 15.21 11.57 -12.56
N ARG A 138 15.86 10.41 -12.76
CA ARG A 138 15.72 9.59 -13.97
C ARG A 138 14.58 8.57 -13.87
N GLU A 139 13.79 8.63 -12.80
CA GLU A 139 12.61 7.81 -12.62
C GLU A 139 11.37 8.59 -13.10
N HIS A 140 10.39 7.86 -13.60
CA HIS A 140 9.07 8.42 -13.93
C HIS A 140 8.15 8.31 -12.72
N THR A 141 7.05 9.04 -12.74
CA THR A 141 5.92 8.88 -11.82
C THR A 141 4.69 8.68 -12.68
N THR A 142 4.18 7.45 -12.73
CA THR A 142 3.19 7.03 -13.72
C THR A 142 1.79 6.82 -13.16
N ALA A 143 1.62 6.75 -11.82
CA ALA A 143 0.39 6.25 -11.21
C ALA A 143 -0.04 4.87 -11.77
N GLY A 144 0.90 4.14 -12.39
CA GLY A 144 0.69 2.84 -13.02
C GLY A 144 0.18 2.90 -14.46
N SER A 145 -0.09 4.09 -15.02
CA SER A 145 -0.66 4.28 -16.36
C SER A 145 0.39 4.74 -17.39
N PHE A 146 0.25 4.29 -18.62
CA PHE A 146 1.04 4.78 -19.77
C PHE A 146 0.77 6.25 -20.09
N ALA A 147 -0.33 6.82 -19.62
CA ALA A 147 -0.62 8.25 -19.80
C ALA A 147 0.48 9.15 -19.22
N LEU A 148 1.19 8.71 -18.19
CA LEU A 148 2.26 9.47 -17.54
C LEU A 148 3.67 8.91 -17.81
N ILE A 149 3.83 7.87 -18.62
CA ILE A 149 5.10 7.14 -18.79
C ILE A 149 6.24 8.02 -19.33
N ASN A 150 5.94 9.02 -20.13
CA ASN A 150 6.91 9.93 -20.72
C ASN A 150 7.03 11.27 -19.96
N SER A 151 6.29 11.43 -18.87
CA SER A 151 6.26 12.67 -18.11
C SER A 151 7.18 12.59 -16.89
N THR A 152 8.18 13.45 -16.82
CA THR A 152 9.06 13.57 -15.66
C THR A 152 8.59 14.75 -14.78
N PRO A 153 8.39 14.54 -13.47
CA PRO A 153 8.03 15.63 -12.58
C PRO A 153 9.04 16.78 -12.56
N ALA A 154 8.56 18.02 -12.57
CA ALA A 154 9.42 19.20 -12.52
C ALA A 154 10.18 19.36 -11.19
N ARG A 155 9.67 18.73 -10.13
CA ARG A 155 10.21 18.79 -8.76
C ARG A 155 9.93 17.50 -8.00
N ASP A 156 10.75 17.23 -6.99
CA ASP A 156 10.45 16.20 -6.00
C ASP A 156 9.18 16.55 -5.23
N ALA A 157 8.38 15.55 -4.87
CA ALA A 157 7.39 15.66 -3.81
C ALA A 157 8.03 16.18 -2.52
N PHE A 158 7.29 16.90 -1.69
CA PHE A 158 7.86 17.46 -0.45
C PHE A 158 8.44 16.35 0.44
N LEU A 159 7.74 15.24 0.59
CA LEU A 159 8.22 14.09 1.35
C LEU A 159 9.53 13.49 0.77
N VAL A 160 9.72 13.53 -0.54
CA VAL A 160 10.96 13.06 -1.19
C VAL A 160 12.11 14.02 -0.91
N LYS A 161 11.88 15.35 -0.92
CA LYS A 161 12.88 16.32 -0.47
C LYS A 161 13.33 16.04 0.96
N ARG A 162 12.38 15.69 1.85
CA ARG A 162 12.66 15.33 3.24
C ARG A 162 13.53 14.07 3.34
N LEU A 163 13.17 13.01 2.60
CA LEU A 163 13.95 11.76 2.54
C LEU A 163 15.37 11.99 2.02
N ARG A 164 15.54 12.75 0.93
CA ARG A 164 16.87 13.07 0.39
C ARG A 164 17.70 13.91 1.36
N ALA A 165 17.09 14.89 2.01
CA ALA A 165 17.77 15.71 3.04
C ALA A 165 18.21 14.85 4.24
N ALA A 166 17.43 13.86 4.61
CA ALA A 166 17.76 12.88 5.66
C ALA A 166 18.82 11.84 5.24
N GLY A 167 19.21 11.81 3.97
CA GLY A 167 20.22 10.90 3.43
C GLY A 167 19.71 9.53 3.05
N ALA A 168 18.40 9.33 2.95
CA ALA A 168 17.82 8.09 2.43
C ALA A 168 18.24 7.84 0.99
N VAL A 169 18.36 6.58 0.61
CA VAL A 169 18.62 6.14 -0.77
C VAL A 169 17.29 5.81 -1.43
N VAL A 170 16.79 6.68 -2.30
CA VAL A 170 15.64 6.34 -3.15
C VAL A 170 16.05 5.19 -4.05
N LEU A 171 15.48 4.01 -3.81
CA LEU A 171 15.85 2.75 -4.44
C LEU A 171 15.11 2.52 -5.77
N GLY A 172 13.90 3.08 -5.90
CA GLY A 172 13.05 2.88 -7.05
C GLY A 172 11.59 3.20 -6.78
N LYS A 173 10.75 2.85 -7.75
CA LYS A 173 9.29 3.01 -7.72
C LYS A 173 8.60 1.67 -7.50
N ALA A 174 7.79 1.59 -6.45
CA ALA A 174 6.95 0.44 -6.15
C ALA A 174 5.67 0.46 -6.99
N ASN A 175 5.25 -0.70 -7.49
CA ASN A 175 3.99 -0.88 -8.19
C ASN A 175 2.79 -0.55 -7.28
N LEU A 176 1.66 -0.28 -7.88
CA LEU A 176 0.44 0.12 -7.19
C LEU A 176 -0.77 -0.39 -7.97
N SER A 177 -1.94 -0.35 -7.35
CA SER A 177 -3.18 -0.38 -8.12
C SER A 177 -3.26 0.90 -8.94
N GLU A 178 -3.49 0.77 -10.23
CA GLU A 178 -3.51 1.90 -11.17
C GLU A 178 -4.44 3.01 -10.70
N TRP A 179 -3.96 4.26 -10.74
CA TRP A 179 -4.67 5.45 -10.24
C TRP A 179 -5.20 5.27 -8.80
N ALA A 180 -4.45 4.52 -7.97
CA ALA A 180 -4.78 4.21 -6.59
C ALA A 180 -6.18 3.55 -6.39
N ASN A 181 -6.62 2.71 -7.34
CA ASN A 181 -7.94 2.07 -7.43
C ASN A 181 -9.10 3.03 -7.78
N PHE A 182 -8.85 4.29 -8.09
CA PHE A 182 -9.92 5.27 -8.31
C PHE A 182 -10.29 5.46 -9.80
N ARG A 183 -10.03 4.43 -10.64
CA ARG A 183 -10.44 4.41 -12.05
C ARG A 183 -11.74 3.65 -12.31
N SER A 184 -11.92 2.53 -11.61
CA SER A 184 -13.04 1.59 -11.82
C SER A 184 -13.46 0.92 -10.52
N THR A 185 -14.75 0.67 -10.34
CA THR A 185 -15.29 -0.15 -9.23
C THR A 185 -14.91 -1.61 -9.37
N ALA A 186 -14.51 -2.06 -10.57
CA ALA A 186 -14.00 -3.39 -10.88
C ALA A 186 -12.46 -3.44 -10.94
N SER A 187 -11.76 -2.45 -10.38
CA SER A 187 -10.29 -2.46 -10.29
C SER A 187 -9.80 -3.69 -9.56
N SER A 188 -8.70 -4.29 -10.05
CA SER A 188 -7.97 -5.31 -9.31
C SER A 188 -6.81 -4.66 -8.55
N SER A 189 -6.81 -4.80 -7.22
CA SER A 189 -5.74 -4.28 -6.39
C SER A 189 -4.39 -4.87 -6.80
N GLY A 190 -3.39 -3.99 -6.92
CA GLY A 190 -2.03 -4.35 -7.33
C GLY A 190 -1.81 -4.49 -8.84
N TRP A 191 -2.84 -4.33 -9.67
CA TRP A 191 -2.67 -4.28 -11.12
C TRP A 191 -2.46 -2.83 -11.59
N SER A 192 -1.51 -2.67 -12.51
CA SER A 192 -1.34 -1.45 -13.28
C SER A 192 -0.91 -1.78 -14.72
N ALA A 193 -1.25 -0.94 -15.69
CA ALA A 193 -0.86 -1.15 -17.09
C ALA A 193 0.67 -1.16 -17.26
N VAL A 194 1.39 -0.31 -16.53
CA VAL A 194 2.85 -0.21 -16.58
C VAL A 194 3.56 -1.36 -15.83
N GLY A 195 3.05 -1.74 -14.65
CA GLY A 195 3.74 -2.67 -13.75
C GLY A 195 3.21 -4.11 -13.78
N GLY A 196 2.05 -4.36 -14.41
CA GLY A 196 1.34 -5.64 -14.32
C GLY A 196 0.76 -5.88 -12.92
N GLN A 197 0.44 -7.13 -12.61
CA GLN A 197 -0.17 -7.53 -11.33
C GLN A 197 0.89 -7.78 -10.27
N THR A 198 0.87 -7.02 -9.19
CA THR A 198 1.63 -7.33 -7.98
C THR A 198 1.05 -8.57 -7.30
N ASN A 199 1.89 -9.53 -6.97
CA ASN A 199 1.52 -10.78 -6.32
C ASN A 199 1.86 -10.74 -4.83
N ASN A 200 1.02 -11.41 -4.02
CA ASN A 200 1.26 -11.55 -2.59
C ASN A 200 2.50 -12.44 -2.32
N PRO A 201 3.51 -12.02 -1.54
CA PRO A 201 4.72 -12.80 -1.31
C PRO A 201 4.50 -14.06 -0.45
N TYR A 202 3.41 -14.17 0.28
CA TYR A 202 3.08 -15.41 1.00
C TYR A 202 2.56 -16.48 0.06
N VAL A 203 1.59 -16.12 -0.82
CA VAL A 203 1.01 -17.01 -1.82
C VAL A 203 0.82 -16.23 -3.13
N LEU A 204 1.56 -16.61 -4.19
CA LEU A 204 1.75 -15.81 -5.39
C LEU A 204 0.50 -15.64 -6.28
N ASP A 205 -0.50 -16.50 -6.15
CA ASP A 205 -1.77 -16.37 -6.87
C ASP A 205 -2.82 -15.59 -6.07
N ARG A 206 -2.41 -14.95 -4.97
CA ARG A 206 -3.28 -14.16 -4.11
C ARG A 206 -3.02 -12.67 -4.26
N ASN A 207 -4.07 -11.90 -4.03
CA ASN A 207 -4.03 -10.45 -4.11
C ASN A 207 -3.28 -9.87 -2.89
N PRO A 208 -2.38 -8.89 -3.08
CA PRO A 208 -1.68 -8.23 -2.00
C PRO A 208 -2.49 -7.11 -1.34
N CYS A 209 -3.76 -6.89 -1.70
CA CYS A 209 -4.52 -5.66 -1.47
C CYS A 209 -3.84 -4.43 -2.11
N GLY A 210 -4.49 -3.29 -2.01
CA GLY A 210 -4.01 -2.04 -2.60
C GLY A 210 -4.56 -0.79 -1.90
N SER A 211 -4.21 0.31 -2.44
CA SER A 211 -3.46 0.54 -3.67
C SER A 211 -1.93 0.56 -3.50
N SER A 212 -1.35 0.58 -2.27
CA SER A 212 0.11 0.53 -2.06
C SER A 212 0.67 -0.90 -2.10
N SER A 213 0.23 -1.69 -3.08
CA SER A 213 0.47 -3.12 -3.23
C SER A 213 1.95 -3.47 -3.29
N GLY A 214 2.67 -2.84 -4.23
CA GLY A 214 4.09 -3.06 -4.41
C GLY A 214 4.93 -2.55 -3.23
N SER A 215 4.50 -1.46 -2.57
CA SER A 215 5.17 -0.95 -1.36
C SER A 215 5.16 -2.00 -0.24
N ALA A 216 3.99 -2.57 0.07
CA ALA A 216 3.85 -3.59 1.11
C ALA A 216 4.55 -4.90 0.72
N ALA A 217 4.31 -5.41 -0.49
CA ALA A 217 4.92 -6.65 -0.99
C ALA A 217 6.44 -6.56 -1.03
N SER A 218 7.00 -5.38 -1.39
CA SER A 218 8.45 -5.15 -1.40
C SER A 218 9.07 -5.22 -0.02
N VAL A 219 8.47 -4.58 0.98
CA VAL A 219 8.95 -4.65 2.37
C VAL A 219 8.83 -6.06 2.90
N SER A 220 7.69 -6.73 2.67
CA SER A 220 7.44 -8.10 3.08
C SER A 220 8.46 -9.09 2.51
N ALA A 221 8.85 -8.91 1.24
CA ALA A 221 9.80 -9.78 0.52
C ALA A 221 11.27 -9.36 0.67
N ASP A 222 11.59 -8.40 1.54
CA ASP A 222 12.94 -7.82 1.69
C ASP A 222 13.53 -7.27 0.38
N LEU A 223 12.74 -6.53 -0.38
CA LEU A 223 13.22 -5.78 -1.55
C LEU A 223 13.65 -4.34 -1.18
N ALA A 224 13.29 -3.87 0.00
CA ALA A 224 13.72 -2.60 0.59
C ALA A 224 13.64 -2.69 2.12
N THR A 225 14.32 -1.78 2.83
CA THR A 225 14.21 -1.67 4.29
C THR A 225 12.83 -1.15 4.69
N VAL A 226 12.38 -0.09 4.01
CA VAL A 226 11.06 0.53 4.17
C VAL A 226 10.54 0.99 2.80
N ALA A 227 9.24 1.18 2.70
CA ALA A 227 8.61 1.80 1.54
C ALA A 227 7.64 2.89 1.98
N ILE A 228 7.34 3.81 1.06
CA ILE A 228 6.29 4.82 1.26
C ILE A 228 5.09 4.44 0.42
N GLY A 229 3.94 4.37 1.06
CA GLY A 229 2.64 4.21 0.44
C GLY A 229 1.84 5.50 0.50
N THR A 230 0.64 5.48 -0.10
CA THR A 230 -0.37 6.54 0.04
C THR A 230 -1.72 5.91 0.33
N GLU A 231 -2.58 6.64 1.03
CA GLU A 231 -3.91 6.18 1.38
C GLU A 231 -4.92 7.32 1.28
N THR A 232 -6.01 7.02 0.59
CA THR A 232 -7.26 7.79 0.64
C THR A 232 -8.22 7.10 1.58
N ASP A 233 -8.50 5.78 1.37
CA ASP A 233 -9.15 4.87 2.31
C ASP A 233 -8.57 3.46 2.16
N GLY A 234 -7.91 2.96 3.19
CA GLY A 234 -7.38 1.60 3.29
C GLY A 234 -6.06 1.33 2.56
N SER A 235 -5.59 2.23 1.71
CA SER A 235 -4.51 1.95 0.75
C SER A 235 -3.09 1.86 1.34
N ILE A 236 -2.89 2.08 2.63
CA ILE A 236 -1.68 1.73 3.40
C ILE A 236 -2.00 0.55 4.31
N VAL A 237 -3.08 0.66 5.09
CA VAL A 237 -3.37 -0.31 6.14
C VAL A 237 -3.72 -1.69 5.58
N CYS A 238 -4.58 -1.78 4.54
CA CYS A 238 -4.96 -3.06 3.94
C CYS A 238 -3.77 -3.80 3.33
N PRO A 239 -2.96 -3.22 2.39
CA PRO A 239 -1.81 -3.94 1.87
C PRO A 239 -0.77 -4.22 2.96
N SER A 240 -0.64 -3.42 4.02
CA SER A 240 0.23 -3.75 5.15
C SER A 240 -0.22 -5.02 5.86
N GLY A 241 -1.50 -5.12 6.21
CA GLY A 241 -2.07 -6.32 6.83
C GLY A 241 -1.93 -7.55 5.94
N GLN A 242 -2.32 -7.46 4.66
CA GLN A 242 -2.27 -8.56 3.69
C GLN A 242 -0.85 -9.07 3.39
N ASN A 243 0.17 -8.24 3.59
CA ASN A 243 1.57 -8.61 3.36
C ASN A 243 2.34 -8.79 4.67
N GLY A 244 1.66 -8.77 5.83
CA GLY A 244 2.27 -9.02 7.13
C GLY A 244 3.36 -8.01 7.50
N VAL A 245 3.15 -6.73 7.22
CA VAL A 245 4.06 -5.63 7.56
C VAL A 245 3.35 -4.56 8.38
N VAL A 246 4.11 -3.68 8.99
CA VAL A 246 3.62 -2.49 9.69
C VAL A 246 3.34 -1.39 8.68
N GLY A 247 2.18 -0.75 8.79
CA GLY A 247 1.82 0.44 8.03
C GLY A 247 1.31 1.56 8.91
N ILE A 248 1.72 2.79 8.64
CA ILE A 248 1.22 3.96 9.34
C ILE A 248 0.50 4.86 8.34
N LYS A 249 -0.81 4.99 8.47
CA LYS A 249 -1.57 6.09 7.89
C LYS A 249 -1.53 7.24 8.88
N PRO A 250 -0.78 8.31 8.62
CA PRO A 250 -0.69 9.42 9.56
C PRO A 250 -1.96 10.27 9.57
N THR A 251 -2.05 11.18 10.53
CA THR A 251 -3.04 12.25 10.52
C THR A 251 -2.91 13.07 9.23
N LEU A 252 -4.05 13.41 8.62
CA LEU A 252 -4.13 14.31 7.46
C LEU A 252 -3.37 15.60 7.72
N GLY A 253 -2.42 15.94 6.83
CA GLY A 253 -1.56 17.10 6.95
C GLY A 253 -0.31 16.92 7.83
N LEU A 254 -0.08 15.75 8.45
CA LEU A 254 1.20 15.49 9.13
C LEU A 254 2.34 15.29 8.12
N VAL A 255 2.06 14.66 7.01
CA VAL A 255 2.93 14.50 5.83
C VAL A 255 2.31 15.24 4.66
N SER A 256 3.10 16.06 3.96
CA SER A 256 2.63 16.82 2.81
C SER A 256 2.29 15.91 1.62
N ARG A 257 1.23 16.28 0.90
CA ARG A 257 0.77 15.63 -0.33
C ARG A 257 1.27 16.31 -1.60
N SER A 258 2.02 17.43 -1.48
CA SER A 258 2.58 18.13 -2.64
C SER A 258 3.48 17.20 -3.46
N GLY A 259 3.13 16.97 -4.72
CA GLY A 259 3.82 16.05 -5.62
C GLY A 259 3.42 14.59 -5.41
N VAL A 260 2.25 14.33 -4.84
CA VAL A 260 1.58 13.04 -4.87
C VAL A 260 0.43 13.11 -5.87
N VAL A 261 0.30 12.14 -6.77
CA VAL A 261 -0.85 12.05 -7.69
C VAL A 261 -2.11 11.90 -6.86
N PRO A 262 -3.06 12.85 -6.94
CA PRO A 262 -4.16 12.94 -6.00
C PRO A 262 -5.34 12.03 -6.34
N ILE A 263 -6.10 11.68 -5.30
CA ILE A 263 -7.53 11.40 -5.38
C ILE A 263 -8.29 12.57 -4.76
N SER A 264 -7.91 12.97 -3.52
CA SER A 264 -8.60 13.99 -2.75
C SER A 264 -7.64 14.75 -1.83
N ALA A 265 -7.58 16.06 -1.95
CA ALA A 265 -6.86 16.91 -1.01
C ALA A 265 -7.47 16.91 0.40
N GLU A 266 -8.72 16.49 0.57
CA GLU A 266 -9.41 16.43 1.85
C GLU A 266 -9.18 15.12 2.62
N GLN A 267 -8.56 14.09 1.98
CA GLN A 267 -8.46 12.76 2.57
C GLN A 267 -7.10 12.08 2.37
N ASP A 268 -6.39 12.33 1.26
CA ASP A 268 -5.13 11.66 0.94
C ASP A 268 -4.05 11.87 2.00
N THR A 269 -3.33 10.80 2.30
CA THR A 269 -2.12 10.82 3.13
C THR A 269 -1.01 10.00 2.49
N ALA A 270 0.25 10.29 2.84
CA ALA A 270 1.39 9.44 2.53
C ALA A 270 2.01 8.93 3.84
N GLY A 271 2.36 7.66 3.88
CA GLY A 271 2.87 7.06 5.11
C GLY A 271 3.83 5.91 4.89
N PRO A 272 4.65 5.60 5.91
CA PRO A 272 5.66 4.56 5.85
C PRO A 272 5.09 3.17 6.06
N MET A 273 5.71 2.20 5.37
CA MET A 273 5.51 0.78 5.53
C MET A 273 6.85 0.13 5.87
N GLY A 274 6.93 -0.66 6.95
CA GLY A 274 8.14 -1.28 7.44
C GLY A 274 7.87 -2.67 8.03
N LYS A 275 8.91 -3.43 8.33
CA LYS A 275 8.73 -4.72 9.01
C LYS A 275 8.48 -4.57 10.50
N HIS A 276 8.93 -3.45 11.07
CA HIS A 276 8.84 -3.16 12.51
C HIS A 276 8.25 -1.77 12.75
N VAL A 277 7.52 -1.62 13.85
CA VAL A 277 6.94 -0.33 14.27
C VAL A 277 8.02 0.74 14.40
N VAL A 278 9.19 0.39 14.94
CA VAL A 278 10.32 1.33 15.08
C VAL A 278 10.80 1.88 13.75
N ASP A 279 10.81 1.08 12.68
CA ASP A 279 11.27 1.50 11.35
C ASP A 279 10.27 2.46 10.70
N ALA A 280 8.99 2.13 10.80
CA ALA A 280 7.91 2.98 10.32
C ALA A 280 7.86 4.32 11.09
N ALA A 281 8.00 4.30 12.42
CA ALA A 281 8.01 5.50 13.27
C ALA A 281 9.20 6.43 12.97
N LEU A 282 10.41 5.87 12.79
CA LEU A 282 11.60 6.63 12.39
C LEU A 282 11.41 7.26 11.01
N THR A 283 10.82 6.51 10.08
CA THR A 283 10.54 7.01 8.73
C THR A 283 9.50 8.13 8.78
N LEU A 284 8.40 7.97 9.53
CA LEU A 284 7.40 9.02 9.73
C LEU A 284 8.02 10.30 10.31
N SER A 285 8.95 10.16 11.25
CA SER A 285 9.68 11.31 11.84
C SER A 285 10.44 12.13 10.80
N VAL A 286 10.88 11.50 9.71
CA VAL A 286 11.57 12.17 8.60
C VAL A 286 10.57 12.78 7.61
N LEU A 287 9.46 12.10 7.31
CA LEU A 287 8.48 12.53 6.29
C LEU A 287 7.73 13.80 6.69
N ARG A 288 7.39 13.96 7.98
CA ARG A 288 6.58 15.07 8.49
C ARG A 288 7.22 16.43 8.26
N GLY A 289 6.39 17.45 8.06
CA GLY A 289 6.87 18.82 7.89
C GLY A 289 5.78 19.76 7.43
N VAL A 290 5.91 21.05 7.76
CA VAL A 290 5.04 22.09 7.18
C VAL A 290 5.53 22.41 5.77
N ASP A 291 4.62 22.31 4.83
CA ASP A 291 4.84 22.64 3.42
C ASP A 291 3.89 23.78 3.00
N PRO A 292 4.42 24.95 2.63
CA PRO A 292 3.58 26.06 2.16
C PRO A 292 2.72 25.74 0.94
N SER A 293 3.08 24.70 0.16
CA SER A 293 2.31 24.26 -1.01
C SER A 293 1.18 23.27 -0.64
N ASP A 294 1.09 22.84 0.62
CA ASP A 294 0.01 22.01 1.16
C ASP A 294 -0.51 22.62 2.48
N PRO A 295 -1.54 23.48 2.40
CA PRO A 295 -2.06 24.22 3.56
C PRO A 295 -2.48 23.33 4.74
N ALA A 296 -2.91 22.07 4.50
CA ALA A 296 -3.30 21.15 5.57
C ALA A 296 -2.15 20.86 6.53
N THR A 297 -0.89 20.99 6.07
CA THR A 297 0.30 20.74 6.89
C THR A 297 0.52 21.80 7.98
N ALA A 298 -0.08 22.98 7.87
CA ALA A 298 0.06 24.03 8.89
C ALA A 298 -0.41 23.56 10.28
N ALA A 299 -1.44 22.72 10.34
CA ALA A 299 -1.96 22.15 11.57
C ALA A 299 -0.97 21.20 12.28
N SER A 300 0.03 20.67 11.56
CA SER A 300 1.04 19.77 12.10
C SER A 300 2.20 20.49 12.82
N ALA A 301 2.30 21.82 12.70
CA ALA A 301 3.42 22.59 13.25
C ALA A 301 3.73 22.30 14.75
N PRO A 302 2.74 22.18 15.66
CA PRO A 302 3.00 21.83 17.06
C PRO A 302 3.61 20.43 17.25
N PHE A 303 3.45 19.53 16.27
CA PHE A 303 3.84 18.12 16.37
C PHE A 303 5.17 17.80 15.68
N LEU A 304 5.84 18.79 15.08
CA LEU A 304 7.10 18.56 14.34
C LEU A 304 8.28 18.14 15.24
N HIS A 305 8.21 18.44 16.53
CA HIS A 305 9.26 18.10 17.51
C HIS A 305 8.92 16.88 18.37
N VAL A 306 7.77 16.25 18.15
CA VAL A 306 7.36 15.06 18.89
C VAL A 306 8.34 13.92 18.62
N ASN A 307 8.83 13.29 19.68
CA ASN A 307 9.63 12.07 19.56
C ASN A 307 8.69 10.86 19.49
N TYR A 308 8.48 10.33 18.29
CA TYR A 308 7.62 9.17 18.09
C TYR A 308 8.14 7.86 18.66
N LEU A 309 9.39 7.81 19.10
CA LEU A 309 9.94 6.66 19.83
C LEU A 309 9.82 6.81 21.36
N ALA A 310 9.34 7.96 21.84
CA ALA A 310 9.10 8.15 23.26
C ALA A 310 8.04 7.14 23.74
N GLY A 311 8.33 6.45 24.82
CA GLY A 311 7.42 5.45 25.39
C GLY A 311 7.48 4.06 24.72
N PHE A 312 8.33 3.84 23.71
CA PHE A 312 8.54 2.50 23.16
C PHE A 312 9.08 1.56 24.24
N GLY A 313 8.58 0.34 24.21
CA GLY A 313 9.00 -0.73 25.10
C GLY A 313 7.86 -1.63 25.56
N PRO A 314 8.18 -2.74 26.23
CA PRO A 314 7.21 -3.82 26.51
C PRO A 314 6.10 -3.41 27.50
N ASN A 315 6.26 -2.29 28.20
CA ASN A 315 5.30 -1.84 29.22
C ASN A 315 4.32 -0.75 28.74
N ALA A 316 4.37 -0.34 27.46
CA ALA A 316 3.56 0.78 26.97
C ALA A 316 2.03 0.51 27.02
N LEU A 317 1.63 -0.75 27.00
CA LEU A 317 0.22 -1.17 27.15
C LEU A 317 -0.25 -1.25 28.62
N ARG A 318 0.67 -1.22 29.60
CA ARG A 318 0.28 -1.36 31.03
C ARG A 318 -0.59 -0.19 31.49
N GLY A 319 -1.76 -0.52 32.02
CA GLY A 319 -2.73 0.44 32.53
C GLY A 319 -3.50 1.21 31.45
N LYS A 320 -3.30 0.86 30.17
CA LYS A 320 -4.02 1.45 29.06
C LYS A 320 -5.42 0.85 28.90
N ARG A 321 -6.37 1.68 28.46
CA ARG A 321 -7.74 1.28 28.20
C ARG A 321 -7.99 1.27 26.68
N ILE A 322 -8.21 0.07 26.14
CA ILE A 322 -8.31 -0.17 24.70
C ILE A 322 -9.74 -0.58 24.34
N GLY A 323 -10.35 0.13 23.40
CA GLY A 323 -11.62 -0.24 22.81
C GLY A 323 -11.45 -1.33 21.76
N LEU A 324 -12.16 -2.43 21.83
CA LEU A 324 -12.20 -3.46 20.80
C LEU A 324 -13.40 -3.21 19.89
N TRP A 325 -13.14 -2.79 18.65
CA TRP A 325 -14.16 -2.55 17.65
C TRP A 325 -14.21 -3.71 16.65
N LEU A 326 -15.33 -4.42 16.62
CA LEU A 326 -15.58 -5.55 15.74
C LEU A 326 -16.84 -5.34 14.87
N ALA A 327 -17.91 -4.79 15.43
CA ALA A 327 -19.18 -4.65 14.75
C ALA A 327 -19.07 -3.81 13.47
N GLY A 328 -19.57 -4.32 12.35
CA GLY A 328 -19.54 -3.64 11.05
C GLY A 328 -18.19 -3.69 10.32
N THR A 329 -17.19 -4.40 10.88
CA THR A 329 -15.90 -4.61 10.19
C THR A 329 -15.92 -5.78 9.21
N GLY A 330 -16.95 -6.63 9.23
CA GLY A 330 -17.05 -7.88 8.44
C GLY A 330 -16.43 -9.08 9.14
N VAL A 331 -15.86 -8.92 10.33
CA VAL A 331 -15.21 -10.01 11.10
C VAL A 331 -16.18 -11.12 11.46
N GLU A 332 -17.46 -10.81 11.62
CA GLU A 332 -18.55 -11.76 11.90
C GLU A 332 -18.71 -12.82 10.81
N ASN A 333 -18.28 -12.54 9.60
CA ASN A 333 -18.35 -13.44 8.45
C ASN A 333 -17.05 -14.25 8.24
N VAL A 334 -15.99 -13.99 9.03
CA VAL A 334 -14.68 -14.60 8.86
C VAL A 334 -14.17 -15.18 10.19
N PRO A 335 -14.59 -16.42 10.55
CA PRO A 335 -14.30 -17.03 11.85
C PRO A 335 -12.81 -17.06 12.22
N ALA A 336 -11.91 -17.21 11.23
CA ALA A 336 -10.48 -17.20 11.46
C ALA A 336 -9.99 -15.81 11.95
N VAL A 337 -10.52 -14.73 11.37
CA VAL A 337 -10.20 -13.37 11.82
C VAL A 337 -10.81 -13.10 13.19
N ALA A 338 -12.03 -13.57 13.44
CA ALA A 338 -12.65 -13.46 14.78
C ALA A 338 -11.79 -14.15 15.87
N GLN A 339 -11.22 -15.32 15.57
CA GLN A 339 -10.31 -16.00 16.50
C GLN A 339 -9.02 -15.20 16.72
N ILE A 340 -8.41 -14.65 15.65
CA ILE A 340 -7.23 -13.80 15.76
C ILE A 340 -7.52 -12.54 16.61
N MET A 341 -8.72 -11.97 16.50
CA MET A 341 -9.11 -10.84 17.35
C MET A 341 -9.33 -11.23 18.81
N ALA A 342 -9.80 -12.46 19.07
CA ALA A 342 -9.85 -13.00 20.44
C ALA A 342 -8.43 -13.20 21.01
N ASP A 343 -7.51 -13.76 20.24
CA ASP A 343 -6.10 -13.93 20.62
C ASP A 343 -5.39 -12.57 20.83
N THR A 344 -5.71 -11.59 19.97
CA THR A 344 -5.25 -10.18 20.11
C THR A 344 -5.74 -9.59 21.43
N THR A 345 -7.00 -9.78 21.79
CA THR A 345 -7.59 -9.33 23.05
C THR A 345 -6.88 -9.95 24.24
N ALA A 346 -6.62 -11.26 24.20
CA ALA A 346 -5.86 -11.97 25.23
C ALA A 346 -4.42 -11.45 25.34
N ALA A 347 -3.76 -11.16 24.21
CA ALA A 347 -2.42 -10.59 24.17
C ALA A 347 -2.37 -9.19 24.78
N LEU A 348 -3.27 -8.28 24.41
CA LEU A 348 -3.37 -6.93 24.96
C LEU A 348 -3.59 -6.98 26.48
N THR A 349 -4.47 -7.86 26.96
CA THR A 349 -4.73 -8.05 28.39
C THR A 349 -3.49 -8.59 29.12
N ARG A 350 -2.80 -9.57 28.56
CA ARG A 350 -1.54 -10.12 29.11
C ARG A 350 -0.44 -9.04 29.18
N LEU A 351 -0.43 -8.10 28.24
CA LEU A 351 0.51 -6.98 28.21
C LEU A 351 0.10 -5.83 29.16
N GLY A 352 -1.00 -5.99 29.88
CA GLY A 352 -1.44 -5.09 30.96
C GLY A 352 -2.48 -4.04 30.57
N ALA A 353 -3.08 -4.15 29.39
CA ALA A 353 -4.20 -3.28 28.99
C ALA A 353 -5.54 -3.79 29.56
N THR A 354 -6.47 -2.86 29.77
CA THR A 354 -7.89 -3.17 29.96
C THR A 354 -8.60 -3.06 28.63
N VAL A 355 -9.09 -4.18 28.10
CA VAL A 355 -9.82 -4.21 26.81
C VAL A 355 -11.32 -4.20 27.09
N VAL A 356 -12.05 -3.31 26.40
CA VAL A 356 -13.50 -3.18 26.50
C VAL A 356 -14.15 -3.17 25.12
N PRO A 357 -15.37 -3.73 24.93
CA PRO A 357 -16.08 -3.58 23.66
C PRO A 357 -16.32 -2.09 23.31
N ALA A 358 -16.15 -1.78 22.03
CA ALA A 358 -16.32 -0.42 21.51
C ALA A 358 -16.96 -0.47 20.13
N ASP A 359 -18.23 -0.07 20.06
CA ASP A 359 -18.92 0.07 18.78
C ASP A 359 -18.80 1.52 18.30
N LEU A 360 -18.45 1.68 17.03
CA LEU A 360 -18.44 2.99 16.37
C LEU A 360 -19.83 3.28 15.78
N PRO A 361 -20.45 4.41 16.11
CA PRO A 361 -21.72 4.81 15.50
C PRO A 361 -21.53 5.35 14.08
N PHE A 362 -22.61 5.43 13.30
CA PHE A 362 -22.71 6.11 12.00
C PHE A 362 -21.99 5.45 10.83
N LEU A 363 -21.44 4.26 10.96
CA LEU A 363 -20.61 3.61 9.93
C LEU A 363 -21.32 3.46 8.58
N ASP A 364 -22.61 3.14 8.61
CA ASP A 364 -23.50 2.98 7.46
C ASP A 364 -23.86 4.29 6.73
N GLN A 365 -23.53 5.43 7.34
CA GLN A 365 -23.87 6.76 6.83
C GLN A 365 -22.66 7.52 6.27
N ILE A 366 -21.47 6.93 6.29
CA ILE A 366 -20.23 7.60 5.88
C ILE A 366 -19.94 7.36 4.40
N GLY A 367 -20.07 6.13 3.90
CA GLY A 367 -19.50 5.72 2.62
C GLY A 367 -20.11 6.38 1.39
N GLU A 368 -21.44 6.55 1.33
CA GLU A 368 -22.09 7.21 0.19
C GLU A 368 -21.72 8.70 0.10
N PRO A 369 -21.84 9.51 1.17
CA PRO A 369 -21.37 10.90 1.15
C PRO A 369 -19.88 11.04 0.86
N GLU A 370 -19.04 10.13 1.36
CA GLU A 370 -17.61 10.09 1.03
C GLU A 370 -17.40 9.92 -0.47
N PHE A 371 -17.98 8.87 -1.07
CA PHE A 371 -17.78 8.57 -2.48
C PHE A 371 -18.24 9.71 -3.39
N ASN A 372 -19.40 10.30 -3.10
CA ASN A 372 -19.92 11.44 -3.85
C ASN A 372 -19.00 12.67 -3.76
N ALA A 373 -18.42 12.93 -2.60
CA ALA A 373 -17.45 14.01 -2.43
C ALA A 373 -16.14 13.72 -3.19
N LEU A 374 -15.64 12.47 -3.12
CA LEU A 374 -14.42 12.06 -3.81
C LEU A 374 -14.50 12.22 -5.33
N LEU A 375 -15.66 12.03 -5.96
CA LEU A 375 -15.85 12.26 -7.39
C LEU A 375 -15.58 13.72 -7.79
N VAL A 376 -16.09 14.68 -7.01
CA VAL A 376 -15.91 16.12 -7.27
C VAL A 376 -14.44 16.52 -7.03
N GLU A 377 -13.88 16.07 -5.90
CA GLU A 377 -12.49 16.33 -5.51
C GLU A 377 -11.51 15.76 -6.49
N PHE A 378 -11.72 14.52 -6.95
CA PHE A 378 -10.85 13.88 -7.91
C PHE A 378 -10.76 14.68 -9.22
N LYS A 379 -11.90 15.10 -9.79
CA LYS A 379 -11.87 15.95 -11.00
C LYS A 379 -11.09 17.24 -10.78
N HIS A 380 -11.33 17.93 -9.67
CA HIS A 380 -10.64 19.17 -9.32
C HIS A 380 -9.13 18.94 -9.19
N ASP A 381 -8.73 17.98 -8.36
CA ASP A 381 -7.35 17.80 -7.95
C ASP A 381 -6.50 17.17 -9.05
N ILE A 382 -7.03 16.19 -9.80
CA ILE A 382 -6.29 15.55 -10.89
C ILE A 382 -6.06 16.53 -12.06
N ASN A 383 -7.04 17.38 -12.39
CA ASN A 383 -6.88 18.41 -13.39
C ASN A 383 -5.76 19.41 -12.98
N ALA A 384 -5.76 19.85 -11.73
CA ALA A 384 -4.71 20.74 -11.21
C ALA A 384 -3.32 20.08 -11.23
N TYR A 385 -3.25 18.79 -10.86
CA TYR A 385 -2.00 18.03 -10.89
C TYR A 385 -1.45 17.87 -12.31
N LEU A 386 -2.29 17.46 -13.27
CA LEU A 386 -1.89 17.23 -14.65
C LEU A 386 -1.45 18.53 -15.33
N ALA A 387 -2.23 19.61 -15.17
CA ALA A 387 -1.90 20.93 -15.73
C ALA A 387 -0.58 21.51 -15.19
N ALA A 388 -0.18 21.12 -13.98
CA ALA A 388 1.10 21.55 -13.38
C ALA A 388 2.33 20.79 -13.90
N ARG A 389 2.17 19.75 -14.72
CA ARG A 389 3.28 18.95 -15.28
C ARG A 389 3.69 19.50 -16.65
N PRO A 390 4.95 19.94 -16.82
CA PRO A 390 5.40 20.49 -18.09
C PRO A 390 5.34 19.49 -19.24
N GLY A 391 4.73 19.88 -20.35
CA GLY A 391 4.65 19.06 -21.55
C GLY A 391 3.81 17.80 -21.39
N GLN A 392 2.94 17.74 -20.37
CA GLN A 392 2.03 16.62 -20.13
C GLN A 392 0.86 16.67 -21.13
N ASP A 393 0.60 15.55 -21.78
CA ASP A 393 -0.59 15.27 -22.57
C ASP A 393 -0.97 13.79 -22.30
N PRO A 394 -2.11 13.51 -21.69
CA PRO A 394 -3.24 14.40 -21.36
C PRO A 394 -2.98 15.31 -20.15
N ASP A 395 -3.58 16.51 -20.14
CA ASP A 395 -3.48 17.53 -19.09
C ASP A 395 -4.76 17.71 -18.26
N THR A 396 -5.78 16.91 -18.54
CA THR A 396 -7.09 16.93 -17.89
C THR A 396 -7.63 15.50 -17.71
N LEU A 397 -8.62 15.34 -16.82
CA LEU A 397 -9.35 14.07 -16.64
C LEU A 397 -10.05 13.63 -17.92
N ALA A 398 -10.70 14.55 -18.63
CA ALA A 398 -11.28 14.27 -19.96
C ALA A 398 -10.24 13.75 -20.96
N GLY A 399 -9.04 14.35 -20.93
CA GLY A 399 -7.89 13.89 -21.72
C GLY A 399 -7.41 12.49 -21.32
N LEU A 400 -7.39 12.16 -20.02
CA LEU A 400 -7.07 10.81 -19.52
C LEU A 400 -8.09 9.77 -20.01
N ILE A 401 -9.39 10.08 -19.92
CA ILE A 401 -10.47 9.22 -20.43
C ILE A 401 -10.27 8.96 -21.92
N ALA A 402 -10.01 10.00 -22.70
CA ALA A 402 -9.75 9.87 -24.13
C ALA A 402 -8.47 9.09 -24.43
N PHE A 403 -7.41 9.25 -23.62
CA PHE A 403 -6.17 8.48 -23.73
C PHE A 403 -6.42 6.99 -23.50
N ASN A 404 -7.12 6.63 -22.42
CA ASN A 404 -7.45 5.25 -22.08
C ASN A 404 -8.29 4.59 -23.20
N ASN A 405 -9.26 5.30 -23.76
CA ASN A 405 -10.07 4.81 -24.87
C ASN A 405 -9.24 4.56 -26.16
N ARG A 406 -8.22 5.38 -26.43
CA ARG A 406 -7.29 5.16 -27.56
C ARG A 406 -6.39 3.95 -27.35
N LEU A 407 -6.04 3.63 -26.12
CA LEU A 407 -5.17 2.51 -25.73
C LEU A 407 -5.94 1.44 -24.95
N ALA A 408 -7.20 1.20 -25.30
CA ALA A 408 -8.11 0.31 -24.56
C ALA A 408 -7.57 -1.11 -24.38
N ASP A 409 -6.88 -1.65 -25.39
CA ASP A 409 -6.24 -2.98 -25.31
C ASP A 409 -5.17 -3.08 -24.21
N VAL A 410 -4.68 -1.97 -23.71
CA VAL A 410 -3.65 -1.89 -22.67
C VAL A 410 -4.24 -1.36 -21.37
N GLU A 411 -4.80 -0.14 -21.41
CA GLU A 411 -5.30 0.57 -20.23
C GLU A 411 -6.62 -0.03 -19.70
N LEU A 412 -7.54 -0.40 -20.58
CA LEU A 412 -8.85 -0.94 -20.22
C LEU A 412 -8.93 -2.47 -20.39
N LYS A 413 -7.79 -3.14 -20.45
CA LYS A 413 -7.70 -4.58 -20.75
C LYS A 413 -8.52 -5.47 -19.81
N PHE A 414 -8.62 -5.13 -18.55
CA PHE A 414 -9.23 -5.97 -17.53
C PHE A 414 -10.46 -5.36 -16.87
N PHE A 415 -10.57 -4.03 -16.83
CA PHE A 415 -11.68 -3.29 -16.23
C PHE A 415 -11.81 -1.89 -16.85
N GLY A 416 -12.98 -1.28 -16.69
CA GLY A 416 -13.33 0.01 -17.27
C GLY A 416 -12.74 1.23 -16.55
N GLN A 417 -13.40 2.37 -16.77
CA GLN A 417 -13.01 3.66 -16.18
C GLN A 417 -14.24 4.46 -15.71
N GLU A 418 -15.26 3.76 -15.28
CA GLU A 418 -16.56 4.36 -14.91
C GLU A 418 -16.49 5.34 -13.76
N ILE A 419 -15.49 5.22 -12.85
CA ILE A 419 -15.26 6.22 -11.81
C ILE A 419 -14.70 7.52 -12.43
N PHE A 420 -13.78 7.42 -13.39
CA PHE A 420 -13.28 8.59 -14.13
C PHE A 420 -14.41 9.31 -14.87
N GLU A 421 -15.29 8.56 -15.52
CA GLU A 421 -16.44 9.09 -16.26
C GLU A 421 -17.44 9.74 -15.31
N ALA A 422 -17.72 9.12 -14.16
CA ALA A 422 -18.58 9.69 -13.13
C ALA A 422 -17.98 10.97 -12.51
N ALA A 423 -16.66 10.99 -12.25
CA ALA A 423 -15.98 12.17 -11.74
C ALA A 423 -15.96 13.30 -12.80
N GLU A 424 -15.73 12.99 -14.08
CA GLU A 424 -15.76 13.97 -15.16
C GLU A 424 -17.16 14.58 -15.37
N ALA A 425 -18.22 13.82 -15.09
CA ALA A 425 -19.60 14.32 -15.13
C ALA A 425 -19.93 15.32 -14.01
N THR A 426 -19.13 15.41 -12.95
CA THR A 426 -19.31 16.40 -11.87
C THR A 426 -18.85 17.79 -12.31
N SER A 427 -19.20 18.82 -11.55
CA SER A 427 -18.70 20.19 -11.76
C SER A 427 -17.19 20.30 -11.49
N GLY A 428 -16.63 19.51 -10.58
CA GLY A 428 -15.30 19.71 -10.03
C GLY A 428 -15.16 21.02 -9.21
N ASP A 429 -16.27 21.62 -8.83
CA ASP A 429 -16.30 22.87 -8.05
C ASP A 429 -16.40 22.54 -6.55
N LEU A 430 -15.31 22.78 -5.83
CA LEU A 430 -15.24 22.57 -4.38
C LEU A 430 -16.06 23.60 -3.56
N THR A 431 -16.69 24.58 -4.21
CA THR A 431 -17.60 25.54 -3.57
C THR A 431 -19.08 25.16 -3.75
N ASP A 432 -19.38 24.12 -4.53
CA ASP A 432 -20.74 23.62 -4.74
C ASP A 432 -21.38 23.23 -3.40
N PRO A 433 -22.56 23.78 -3.05
CA PRO A 433 -23.24 23.46 -1.79
C PRO A 433 -23.55 21.98 -1.61
N ALA A 434 -23.89 21.24 -2.69
CA ALA A 434 -24.17 19.82 -2.61
C ALA A 434 -22.88 19.03 -2.28
N TYR A 435 -21.77 19.36 -2.93
CA TYR A 435 -20.46 18.79 -2.57
C TYR A 435 -20.09 19.09 -1.11
N LEU A 436 -20.19 20.35 -0.68
CA LEU A 436 -19.85 20.75 0.70
C LEU A 436 -20.67 19.98 1.73
N GLN A 437 -21.96 19.76 1.45
CA GLN A 437 -22.84 18.97 2.31
C GLN A 437 -22.36 17.51 2.41
N GLN A 438 -22.04 16.86 1.27
CA GLN A 438 -21.54 15.47 1.25
C GLN A 438 -20.25 15.35 2.05
N ARG A 439 -19.24 16.20 1.76
CA ARG A 439 -17.95 16.16 2.45
C ARG A 439 -18.09 16.44 3.94
N GLN A 440 -18.89 17.44 4.33
CA GLN A 440 -19.15 17.75 5.73
C GLN A 440 -19.85 16.58 6.46
N THR A 441 -20.84 15.96 5.82
CA THR A 441 -21.55 14.80 6.38
C THR A 441 -20.56 13.66 6.64
N ALA A 442 -19.83 13.21 5.62
CA ALA A 442 -18.87 12.13 5.75
C ALA A 442 -17.83 12.40 6.85
N THR A 443 -17.15 13.55 6.77
CA THR A 443 -16.08 13.91 7.69
C THR A 443 -16.57 14.09 9.13
N SER A 444 -17.73 14.73 9.31
CA SER A 444 -18.31 14.97 10.64
C SER A 444 -18.74 13.66 11.32
N LEU A 445 -19.40 12.75 10.58
CA LEU A 445 -19.83 11.46 11.12
C LEU A 445 -18.62 10.57 11.43
N ALA A 446 -17.60 10.53 10.56
CA ALA A 446 -16.38 9.77 10.81
C ALA A 446 -15.62 10.27 12.06
N LYS A 447 -15.48 11.59 12.23
CA LYS A 447 -14.87 12.17 13.45
C LYS A 447 -15.67 11.80 14.68
N ARG A 448 -16.99 12.03 14.65
CA ARG A 448 -17.87 11.74 15.78
C ARG A 448 -17.85 10.27 16.16
N SER A 449 -17.80 9.36 15.19
CA SER A 449 -17.75 7.92 15.47
C SER A 449 -16.55 7.54 16.35
N ILE A 450 -15.39 8.13 16.09
CA ILE A 450 -14.17 7.90 16.87
C ILE A 450 -14.19 8.71 18.17
N ASP A 451 -14.40 10.03 18.09
CA ASP A 451 -14.29 10.95 19.25
C ASP A 451 -15.31 10.63 20.34
N GLU A 452 -16.61 10.44 19.97
CA GLU A 452 -17.66 10.12 20.93
C GLU A 452 -17.42 8.75 21.60
N THR A 453 -16.93 7.76 20.84
CA THR A 453 -16.62 6.43 21.39
C THR A 453 -15.43 6.49 22.34
N MET A 454 -14.34 7.18 21.94
CA MET A 454 -13.16 7.33 22.78
C MET A 454 -13.48 8.10 24.07
N ALA A 455 -14.25 9.20 23.98
CA ALA A 455 -14.63 9.99 25.14
C ALA A 455 -15.56 9.23 26.09
N ARG A 456 -16.63 8.61 25.56
CA ARG A 456 -17.62 7.85 26.35
C ARG A 456 -17.02 6.70 27.12
N LEU A 457 -16.04 6.00 26.54
CA LEU A 457 -15.41 4.83 27.12
C LEU A 457 -14.06 5.14 27.78
N HIS A 458 -13.59 6.40 27.75
CA HIS A 458 -12.27 6.84 28.28
C HIS A 458 -11.12 6.00 27.71
N LEU A 459 -11.04 5.90 26.37
CA LEU A 459 -10.08 5.05 25.69
C LEU A 459 -8.75 5.78 25.40
N ASP A 460 -7.64 5.05 25.54
CA ASP A 460 -6.34 5.50 25.02
C ASP A 460 -6.21 5.23 23.50
N ALA A 461 -6.84 4.15 23.01
CA ALA A 461 -6.91 3.78 21.58
C ALA A 461 -8.09 2.86 21.31
N ILE A 462 -8.46 2.73 20.03
CA ILE A 462 -9.37 1.71 19.51
C ILE A 462 -8.53 0.70 18.74
N VAL A 463 -8.85 -0.58 18.87
CA VAL A 463 -8.23 -1.68 18.14
C VAL A 463 -9.30 -2.41 17.33
N ALA A 464 -9.00 -2.67 16.06
CA ALA A 464 -9.89 -3.34 15.13
C ALA A 464 -9.12 -4.24 14.15
N PRO A 465 -9.76 -5.25 13.51
CA PRO A 465 -9.10 -6.04 12.48
C PRO A 465 -8.80 -5.18 11.25
N THR A 466 -7.62 -5.34 10.65
CA THR A 466 -7.21 -4.55 9.49
C THR A 466 -7.75 -5.11 8.18
N ASN A 467 -7.69 -6.43 8.01
CA ASN A 467 -7.97 -7.12 6.75
C ASN A 467 -8.50 -8.53 6.99
N GLY A 468 -9.20 -9.08 5.99
CA GLY A 468 -9.48 -10.50 5.87
C GLY A 468 -8.32 -11.27 5.21
N PRO A 469 -8.44 -12.59 4.99
CA PRO A 469 -7.48 -13.38 4.24
C PRO A 469 -7.34 -12.90 2.79
N ALA A 470 -6.15 -13.09 2.20
CA ALA A 470 -5.91 -12.70 0.82
C ALA A 470 -6.74 -13.53 -0.16
N TRP A 471 -7.52 -12.85 -1.01
CA TRP A 471 -8.36 -13.48 -2.03
C TRP A 471 -7.55 -13.88 -3.27
N VAL A 472 -8.12 -14.77 -4.09
CA VAL A 472 -7.50 -15.17 -5.38
C VAL A 472 -7.50 -13.98 -6.33
N THR A 473 -6.35 -13.68 -6.92
CA THR A 473 -6.29 -12.68 -7.99
C THR A 473 -6.92 -13.22 -9.27
N ARG A 474 -7.96 -12.54 -9.76
CA ARG A 474 -8.67 -12.90 -11.01
C ARG A 474 -8.69 -11.70 -11.94
N LEU A 475 -8.06 -11.85 -13.10
CA LEU A 475 -8.09 -10.89 -14.19
C LEU A 475 -8.74 -11.55 -15.43
N PRO A 476 -9.83 -10.99 -15.99
CA PRO A 476 -10.65 -9.89 -15.50
C PRO A 476 -11.55 -10.31 -14.33
N GLY A 477 -12.13 -9.37 -13.61
CA GLY A 477 -13.11 -9.64 -12.54
C GLY A 477 -12.98 -8.75 -11.31
N GLY A 478 -11.88 -8.03 -11.18
CA GLY A 478 -11.64 -7.13 -10.06
C GLY A 478 -11.39 -7.84 -8.74
N ASP A 479 -11.46 -7.09 -7.67
CA ASP A 479 -11.34 -7.61 -6.31
C ASP A 479 -12.65 -8.29 -5.90
N THR A 480 -12.59 -9.56 -5.51
CA THR A 480 -13.80 -10.33 -5.16
C THR A 480 -14.27 -10.10 -3.74
N PHE A 481 -13.39 -9.67 -2.84
CA PHE A 481 -13.69 -9.41 -1.43
C PHE A 481 -14.48 -10.54 -0.73
N ASP A 482 -14.22 -11.81 -1.11
CA ASP A 482 -15.00 -12.98 -0.66
C ASP A 482 -15.04 -13.13 0.87
N GLN A 483 -14.04 -12.58 1.58
CA GLN A 483 -13.94 -12.56 3.05
C GLN A 483 -13.48 -11.14 3.47
N PHE A 484 -14.23 -10.14 3.04
CA PHE A 484 -13.88 -8.75 3.30
C PHE A 484 -13.97 -8.41 4.78
N VAL A 485 -12.86 -7.90 5.30
CA VAL A 485 -12.77 -7.30 6.65
C VAL A 485 -12.01 -5.99 6.51
N SER A 486 -12.52 -4.91 7.07
CA SER A 486 -11.86 -3.61 7.05
C SER A 486 -12.27 -2.76 8.25
N SER A 487 -11.35 -1.91 8.69
CA SER A 487 -11.58 -0.86 9.69
C SER A 487 -11.04 0.50 9.23
N SER A 488 -10.81 0.67 7.93
CA SER A 488 -10.09 1.83 7.38
C SER A 488 -10.93 3.10 7.25
N THR A 489 -12.22 2.99 6.93
CA THR A 489 -13.05 4.15 6.54
C THR A 489 -13.18 5.23 7.64
N PRO A 490 -13.50 4.94 8.91
CA PRO A 490 -13.59 6.00 9.91
C PRO A 490 -12.27 6.79 10.10
N PRO A 491 -11.07 6.17 10.27
CA PRO A 491 -9.84 6.94 10.37
C PRO A 491 -9.40 7.60 9.06
N ALA A 492 -9.77 7.05 7.89
CA ALA A 492 -9.49 7.66 6.60
C ALA A 492 -10.27 8.97 6.41
N VAL A 493 -11.60 8.89 6.50
CA VAL A 493 -12.53 10.00 6.26
C VAL A 493 -12.44 11.10 7.33
N SER A 494 -12.17 10.71 8.59
CA SER A 494 -11.93 11.70 9.66
C SER A 494 -10.58 12.41 9.52
N GLY A 495 -9.64 11.84 8.74
CA GLY A 495 -8.25 12.28 8.68
C GLY A 495 -7.45 11.93 9.94
N TYR A 496 -7.88 10.95 10.74
CA TYR A 496 -7.22 10.51 11.98
C TYR A 496 -6.21 9.39 11.71
N PRO A 497 -5.21 9.18 12.59
CA PRO A 497 -4.14 8.20 12.34
C PRO A 497 -4.61 6.76 12.54
N ALA A 498 -3.99 5.85 11.79
CA ALA A 498 -4.09 4.41 11.98
C ALA A 498 -2.71 3.75 11.89
N VAL A 499 -2.44 2.79 12.77
CA VAL A 499 -1.20 2.00 12.77
C VAL A 499 -1.55 0.52 12.70
N THR A 500 -1.20 -0.12 11.59
CA THR A 500 -1.41 -1.55 11.37
C THR A 500 -0.16 -2.33 11.75
N VAL A 501 -0.34 -3.44 12.48
CA VAL A 501 0.71 -4.40 12.81
C VAL A 501 0.23 -5.83 12.58
N PRO A 502 1.10 -6.81 12.24
CA PRO A 502 0.74 -8.21 12.15
C PRO A 502 0.17 -8.73 13.48
N ALA A 503 -0.96 -9.46 13.43
CA ALA A 503 -1.66 -9.97 14.61
C ALA A 503 -1.86 -11.48 14.61
N GLY A 504 -1.68 -12.15 13.46
CA GLY A 504 -1.84 -13.59 13.34
C GLY A 504 -1.87 -14.04 11.89
N PHE A 505 -2.24 -15.30 11.69
CA PHE A 505 -2.31 -15.91 10.36
C PHE A 505 -3.52 -16.81 10.23
N ASP A 506 -4.24 -16.68 9.13
CA ASP A 506 -5.18 -17.69 8.68
C ASP A 506 -4.48 -18.59 7.63
N GLY A 507 -4.01 -19.76 8.04
CA GLY A 507 -3.14 -20.60 7.22
C GLY A 507 -1.84 -19.88 6.84
N PRO A 508 -1.58 -19.61 5.54
CA PRO A 508 -0.42 -18.84 5.11
C PRO A 508 -0.66 -17.32 5.07
N PHE A 509 -1.89 -16.85 5.28
CA PHE A 509 -2.29 -15.46 5.07
C PHE A 509 -2.14 -14.62 6.33
N PRO A 510 -1.34 -13.55 6.31
CA PRO A 510 -1.25 -12.65 7.45
C PRO A 510 -2.53 -11.84 7.63
N ILE A 511 -2.89 -11.66 8.91
CA ILE A 511 -3.97 -10.79 9.35
C ILE A 511 -3.35 -9.71 10.25
N GLY A 512 -3.69 -8.47 9.97
CA GLY A 512 -3.27 -7.31 10.74
C GLY A 512 -4.31 -6.86 11.76
N VAL A 513 -3.84 -6.13 12.76
CA VAL A 513 -4.67 -5.36 13.69
C VAL A 513 -4.29 -3.89 13.57
N SER A 514 -5.30 -3.00 13.50
CA SER A 514 -5.14 -1.56 13.43
C SER A 514 -5.37 -0.91 14.79
N PHE A 515 -4.44 -0.06 15.21
CA PHE A 515 -4.58 0.85 16.34
C PHE A 515 -5.02 2.21 15.81
N LEU A 516 -6.16 2.70 16.28
CA LEU A 516 -6.81 3.93 15.86
C LEU A 516 -6.88 4.91 17.03
N GLY A 517 -6.77 6.19 16.74
CA GLY A 517 -6.87 7.25 17.74
C GLY A 517 -7.45 8.53 17.19
N GLY A 518 -7.52 9.56 18.02
CA GLY A 518 -7.94 10.91 17.61
C GLY A 518 -6.85 11.63 16.81
N ARG A 519 -7.17 12.83 16.34
CA ARG A 519 -6.27 13.64 15.51
C ARG A 519 -4.92 13.89 16.18
N PHE A 520 -3.81 13.66 15.47
CA PHE A 520 -2.42 13.82 15.93
C PHE A 520 -2.02 12.94 17.14
N GLN A 521 -2.68 11.80 17.32
CA GLN A 521 -2.36 10.85 18.40
C GLN A 521 -1.32 9.79 18.00
N GLU A 522 -0.53 9.97 16.96
CA GLU A 522 0.54 9.05 16.57
C GLU A 522 1.48 8.74 17.75
N ALA A 523 1.82 9.74 18.56
CA ALA A 523 2.68 9.56 19.73
C ALA A 523 2.08 8.66 20.83
N THR A 524 0.76 8.51 20.84
CA THR A 524 0.05 7.58 21.73
C THR A 524 -0.02 6.19 21.09
N LEU A 525 -0.35 6.11 19.80
CA LEU A 525 -0.60 4.84 19.12
C LEU A 525 0.69 4.03 18.90
N LEU A 526 1.78 4.70 18.53
CA LEU A 526 3.02 4.03 18.15
C LEU A 526 3.65 3.23 19.29
N PRO A 527 3.74 3.73 20.55
CA PRO A 527 4.20 2.91 21.66
C PRO A 527 3.31 1.70 21.97
N LEU A 528 1.98 1.83 21.80
CA LEU A 528 1.04 0.72 22.00
C LEU A 528 1.26 -0.38 20.94
N ALA A 529 1.40 0.03 19.69
CA ALA A 529 1.70 -0.87 18.58
C ALA A 529 3.08 -1.56 18.74
N ASP A 530 4.12 -0.82 19.17
CA ASP A 530 5.46 -1.38 19.46
C ASP A 530 5.40 -2.41 20.60
N ALA A 531 4.67 -2.12 21.67
CA ALA A 531 4.51 -3.06 22.79
C ALA A 531 3.76 -4.33 22.35
N PHE A 532 2.74 -4.20 21.50
CA PHE A 532 2.01 -5.34 20.95
C PHE A 532 2.92 -6.18 20.04
N GLU A 533 3.62 -5.56 19.07
CA GLU A 533 4.56 -6.24 18.18
C GLU A 533 5.61 -7.02 18.98
N ARG A 534 6.26 -6.39 19.99
CA ARG A 534 7.27 -7.01 20.86
C ARG A 534 6.70 -8.11 21.76
N GLY A 535 5.43 -8.04 22.09
CA GLY A 535 4.79 -9.01 22.99
C GLY A 535 4.22 -10.22 22.28
N THR A 536 4.04 -10.15 20.95
CA THR A 536 3.38 -11.19 20.15
C THR A 536 4.29 -11.83 19.10
N HIS A 537 5.16 -11.05 18.45
CA HIS A 537 6.07 -11.52 17.39
C HIS A 537 5.36 -12.27 16.26
N GLU A 538 4.17 -11.79 15.84
CA GLU A 538 3.31 -12.52 14.88
C GLU A 538 3.81 -12.52 13.44
N ARG A 539 4.75 -11.63 13.07
CA ARG A 539 5.28 -11.61 11.70
C ARG A 539 5.99 -12.92 11.36
N ARG A 540 5.71 -13.44 10.15
CA ARG A 540 6.40 -14.61 9.57
C ARG A 540 7.04 -14.23 8.24
N VAL A 541 8.16 -14.89 7.90
CA VAL A 541 8.84 -14.70 6.61
C VAL A 541 7.98 -15.26 5.47
N PRO A 542 7.73 -14.52 4.38
CA PRO A 542 6.97 -15.02 3.25
C PRO A 542 7.70 -16.17 2.55
N ARG A 543 6.94 -17.15 2.08
CA ARG A 543 7.46 -18.40 1.50
C ARG A 543 7.37 -18.46 -0.02
N PHE A 544 6.74 -17.49 -0.67
CA PHE A 544 6.53 -17.43 -2.11
C PHE A 544 5.86 -18.70 -2.67
N ILE A 545 4.87 -19.22 -1.94
CA ILE A 545 4.12 -20.41 -2.33
C ILE A 545 3.41 -20.11 -3.65
N PRO A 546 3.57 -20.93 -4.71
CA PRO A 546 2.95 -20.63 -6.01
C PRO A 546 1.43 -20.55 -5.94
N THR A 547 0.81 -21.52 -5.29
CA THR A 547 -0.64 -21.63 -5.07
C THR A 547 -0.93 -22.60 -3.93
N ILE A 548 -2.08 -22.44 -3.30
CA ILE A 548 -2.64 -23.44 -2.37
C ILE A 548 -3.93 -24.05 -2.92
N GLY A 549 -4.27 -23.79 -4.20
CA GLY A 549 -5.54 -24.16 -4.82
C GLY A 549 -6.71 -23.34 -4.29
N ASP A 550 -7.93 -23.69 -4.69
CA ASP A 550 -9.18 -23.04 -4.26
C ASP A 550 -9.68 -23.57 -2.89
N GLN A 551 -8.81 -24.17 -2.09
CA GLN A 551 -9.18 -24.66 -0.75
C GLN A 551 -9.59 -23.47 0.13
N PRO A 552 -10.75 -23.55 0.82
CA PRO A 552 -11.08 -22.62 1.89
C PRO A 552 -9.99 -22.69 2.98
N VAL A 553 -9.60 -21.53 3.49
CA VAL A 553 -8.38 -21.34 4.26
C VAL A 553 -8.40 -22.00 5.64
N SER A 554 -9.53 -22.43 6.17
CA SER A 554 -9.57 -23.18 7.42
C SER A 554 -10.46 -24.43 7.35
N ALA A 555 -9.94 -25.55 7.82
CA ALA A 555 -10.73 -26.77 8.07
C ALA A 555 -11.83 -26.57 9.13
N ALA A 556 -11.77 -25.50 9.93
CA ALA A 556 -12.79 -25.11 10.90
C ALA A 556 -14.04 -24.54 10.21
N ALA A 557 -13.89 -23.87 9.06
CA ALA A 557 -15.02 -23.35 8.28
C ALA A 557 -15.88 -24.48 7.68
N THR A 558 -15.31 -25.65 7.42
CA THR A 558 -16.01 -26.79 6.81
C THR A 558 -16.99 -27.48 7.77
N ALA A 559 -16.81 -27.33 9.07
CA ALA A 559 -17.71 -27.90 10.08
C ALA A 559 -18.97 -27.03 10.32
N ALA A 560 -18.84 -25.71 10.20
CA ALA A 560 -19.93 -24.74 10.39
C ALA A 560 -20.84 -24.63 9.15
N ALA A 561 -20.31 -24.83 7.95
CA ALA A 561 -21.04 -24.69 6.69
C ALA A 561 -22.07 -25.83 6.41
N ARG A 562 -22.12 -26.88 7.22
CA ARG A 562 -23.11 -27.99 7.08
C ARG A 562 -24.45 -27.75 7.77
N GLY A 563 -24.68 -26.60 8.36
CA GLY A 563 -25.83 -26.33 9.23
C GLY A 563 -26.74 -25.16 8.90
N THR A 564 -26.42 -24.24 8.01
CA THR A 564 -27.32 -23.11 7.73
C THR A 564 -27.24 -22.65 6.27
N SER A 565 -28.41 -22.58 5.61
CA SER A 565 -28.58 -21.90 4.32
C SER A 565 -28.03 -20.45 4.39
N PRO A 566 -27.32 -19.96 3.36
CA PRO A 566 -26.78 -18.60 3.38
C PRO A 566 -27.92 -17.58 3.35
N ALA A 567 -27.98 -16.72 4.34
CA ALA A 567 -28.73 -15.48 4.27
C ALA A 567 -28.11 -14.64 3.13
N ARG A 568 -28.94 -14.16 2.22
CA ARG A 568 -28.56 -13.32 1.09
C ARG A 568 -27.80 -12.09 1.61
N VAL A 569 -26.57 -11.94 1.17
CA VAL A 569 -25.85 -10.66 1.21
C VAL A 569 -26.72 -9.62 0.51
N PRO A 570 -26.98 -8.44 1.09
CA PRO A 570 -27.66 -7.38 0.37
C PRO A 570 -26.81 -7.01 -0.85
N ALA A 571 -27.41 -7.11 -2.01
CA ALA A 571 -26.82 -6.63 -3.24
C ALA A 571 -26.52 -5.13 -3.07
N ARG A 572 -25.32 -4.69 -3.48
CA ARG A 572 -25.02 -3.30 -3.77
C ARG A 572 -26.22 -2.68 -4.50
N PRO A 573 -26.61 -1.42 -4.23
CA PRO A 573 -27.68 -0.80 -4.99
C PRO A 573 -27.33 -0.91 -6.47
N ALA A 574 -28.19 -1.61 -7.20
CA ALA A 574 -28.13 -1.69 -8.64
C ALA A 574 -28.55 -0.34 -9.19
N SER A 575 -27.76 0.17 -10.12
CA SER A 575 -28.11 1.13 -11.16
C SER A 575 -28.66 2.47 -10.68
N MET A 576 -27.86 3.50 -10.86
CA MET A 576 -28.39 4.74 -11.38
C MET A 576 -28.67 4.50 -12.88
N ASP A 577 -29.96 4.33 -13.23
CA ASP A 577 -30.50 4.73 -14.53
C ASP A 577 -30.82 6.21 -14.47
#